data_e840ce9db02806a60b303083184a13ff
#
_entry.id   e840ce9db02806a60b303083184a13ff
#
_cell.length_a   1.000
_cell.length_b   1.000
_cell.length_c   1.000
_cell.angle_alpha   90.00
_cell.angle_beta   90.00
_cell.angle_gamma   90.00
#
_symmetry.space_group_name_H-M   'P 1'
#
loop_
_entity.id
_entity.type
_entity.pdbx_description
1 polymer ?
#
loop_
_entity_poly.entity_id
_entity_poly.type
_entity_poly.pdbx_seq_one_letter_code
_entity_poly.pdbx_strand_id
1 'polypeptide(L)'
;MHIAINAHLLAHTRSFRRAGVSNYIEALLTHLGALDQHNRYTIYTTRGLDSTALRLPPNFVVRPSRLPTINPRVRIPWEQLLAPLLLRLGRADVYHGVLNVVPLVCPVPSVVTIHDLSAFLFPQTFRRVNRAYTQWAIRVACRRATRILAVSEATKSELVRWLGVAPERVVVTYDACE
;
A
#
# COMPACT_ATOMS: atom_id res chain seq x y z
N MET A 1 16.71 -2.34 9.55
CA MET A 1 16.33 -1.66 8.29
C MET A 1 15.37 -0.51 8.56
N HIS A 2 15.22 0.42 7.60
CA HIS A 2 14.23 1.47 7.63
C HIS A 2 13.15 1.21 6.56
N ILE A 3 11.94 0.91 7.00
CA ILE A 3 10.82 0.53 6.14
C ILE A 3 9.82 1.70 6.08
N ALA A 4 9.49 2.14 4.87
CA ALA A 4 8.49 3.18 4.64
C ALA A 4 7.19 2.56 4.14
N ILE A 5 6.07 2.84 4.81
CA ILE A 5 4.75 2.28 4.49
C ILE A 5 3.81 3.39 4.02
N ASN A 6 3.13 3.18 2.89
CA ASN A 6 2.08 4.06 2.39
C ASN A 6 0.74 3.72 3.03
N ALA A 7 0.32 4.50 4.03
CA ALA A 7 -0.92 4.32 4.76
C ALA A 7 -1.93 5.47 4.54
N HIS A 8 -1.91 6.12 3.37
CA HIS A 8 -2.79 7.27 3.08
C HIS A 8 -4.28 6.96 3.11
N LEU A 9 -4.69 5.70 3.01
CA LEU A 9 -6.08 5.28 3.09
C LEU A 9 -6.50 4.82 4.50
N LEU A 10 -5.61 4.92 5.47
CA LEU A 10 -5.97 4.69 6.86
C LEU A 10 -6.94 5.79 7.33
N ALA A 11 -8.09 5.41 7.87
CA ALA A 11 -9.12 6.33 8.34
C ALA A 11 -9.79 5.78 9.61
N HIS A 12 -9.91 6.65 10.62
CA HIS A 12 -10.60 6.30 11.88
C HIS A 12 -12.11 6.63 11.90
N THR A 13 -12.63 7.23 10.82
CA THR A 13 -14.06 7.56 10.74
C THR A 13 -14.90 6.33 10.45
N ARG A 14 -16.05 6.20 11.12
CA ARG A 14 -17.07 5.13 10.92
C ARG A 14 -17.78 5.22 9.55
N SER A 15 -17.10 5.64 8.48
CA SER A 15 -17.67 5.66 7.15
C SER A 15 -17.42 4.32 6.44
N PHE A 16 -18.20 4.04 5.37
CA PHE A 16 -17.99 2.86 4.52
C PHE A 16 -16.55 2.76 3.94
N ARG A 17 -15.78 3.87 3.99
CA ARG A 17 -14.36 3.91 3.61
C ARG A 17 -13.43 3.23 4.61
N ARG A 18 -13.91 2.91 5.83
CA ARG A 18 -13.18 2.11 6.82
C ARG A 18 -13.18 0.61 6.45
N ALA A 19 -14.04 0.16 5.54
CA ALA A 19 -14.13 -1.23 5.14
C ALA A 19 -12.91 -1.65 4.28
N GLY A 20 -12.39 -2.84 4.52
CA GLY A 20 -11.34 -3.47 3.73
C GLY A 20 -9.96 -2.84 3.93
N VAL A 21 -9.49 -1.99 3.02
CA VAL A 21 -8.11 -1.51 3.00
C VAL A 21 -7.68 -0.77 4.27
N SER A 22 -8.56 0.04 4.88
CA SER A 22 -8.23 0.73 6.13
C SER A 22 -8.04 -0.25 7.30
N ASN A 23 -8.91 -1.27 7.40
CA ASN A 23 -8.79 -2.32 8.40
C ASN A 23 -7.52 -3.16 8.17
N TYR A 24 -7.21 -3.49 6.92
CA TYR A 24 -5.95 -4.15 6.57
C TYR A 24 -4.73 -3.35 7.02
N ILE A 25 -4.69 -2.04 6.74
CA ILE A 25 -3.57 -1.18 7.14
C ILE A 25 -3.45 -1.13 8.67
N GLU A 26 -4.56 -0.95 9.38
CA GLU A 26 -4.59 -0.90 10.84
C GLU A 26 -4.09 -2.22 11.45
N ALA A 27 -4.61 -3.36 10.99
CA ALA A 27 -4.16 -4.68 11.40
C ALA A 27 -2.67 -4.92 11.10
N LEU A 28 -2.24 -4.58 9.88
CA LEU A 28 -0.82 -4.69 9.48
C LEU A 28 0.09 -3.91 10.43
N LEU A 29 -0.23 -2.64 10.71
CA LEU A 29 0.59 -1.79 11.58
C LEU A 29 0.60 -2.29 13.01
N THR A 30 -0.56 -2.72 13.53
CA THR A 30 -0.69 -3.25 14.90
C THR A 30 0.14 -4.53 15.08
N HIS A 31 0.02 -5.48 14.15
CA HIS A 31 0.74 -6.76 14.24
C HIS A 31 2.24 -6.58 13.99
N LEU A 32 2.65 -5.75 13.04
CA LEU A 32 4.07 -5.42 12.85
C LEU A 32 4.64 -4.74 14.10
N GLY A 33 3.89 -3.83 14.73
CA GLY A 33 4.30 -3.19 15.97
C GLY A 33 4.48 -4.15 17.14
N ALA A 34 3.67 -5.21 17.20
CA ALA A 34 3.82 -6.25 18.22
C ALA A 34 5.00 -7.20 17.96
N LEU A 35 5.29 -7.49 16.70
CA LEU A 35 6.26 -8.52 16.30
C LEU A 35 7.67 -7.98 16.08
N ASP A 36 7.81 -6.75 15.56
CA ASP A 36 9.10 -6.21 15.11
C ASP A 36 9.54 -5.00 15.94
N GLN A 37 10.52 -5.23 16.81
CA GLN A 37 11.15 -4.20 17.65
C GLN A 37 12.51 -3.73 17.09
N HIS A 38 13.00 -4.32 15.98
CA HIS A 38 14.35 -4.10 15.48
C HIS A 38 14.41 -3.13 14.30
N ASN A 39 13.42 -3.17 13.42
CA ASN A 39 13.36 -2.30 12.26
C ASN A 39 12.70 -0.96 12.62
N ARG A 40 13.08 0.09 11.89
CA ARG A 40 12.46 1.41 12.00
C ARG A 40 11.41 1.56 10.91
N TYR A 41 10.26 2.11 11.27
CA TYR A 41 9.14 2.32 10.36
C TYR A 41 8.80 3.79 10.21
N THR A 42 8.58 4.24 8.96
CA THR A 42 7.96 5.53 8.67
C THR A 42 6.62 5.30 7.98
N ILE A 43 5.54 5.74 8.61
CA ILE A 43 4.17 5.54 8.16
C ILE A 43 3.65 6.84 7.55
N TYR A 44 3.50 6.88 6.23
CA TYR A 44 2.92 8.03 5.55
C TYR A 44 1.41 7.95 5.56
N THR A 45 0.76 8.96 6.17
CA THR A 45 -0.70 9.00 6.33
C THR A 45 -1.30 10.24 5.68
N THR A 46 -2.63 10.27 5.57
CA THR A 46 -3.35 11.46 5.12
C THR A 46 -3.36 12.56 6.19
N ARG A 47 -3.68 13.78 5.79
CA ARG A 47 -3.86 14.92 6.69
C ARG A 47 -4.98 14.65 7.69
N GLY A 48 -4.74 15.01 8.98
CA GLY A 48 -5.76 14.98 10.03
C GLY A 48 -6.04 13.59 10.62
N LEU A 49 -5.21 12.59 10.32
CA LEU A 49 -5.29 11.31 11.00
C LEU A 49 -4.83 11.46 12.46
N ASP A 50 -5.66 11.04 13.40
CA ASP A 50 -5.23 10.90 14.80
C ASP A 50 -4.38 9.64 14.94
N SER A 51 -3.07 9.81 14.94
CA SER A 51 -2.13 8.71 15.05
C SER A 51 -2.01 8.13 16.47
N THR A 52 -2.52 8.82 17.49
CA THR A 52 -2.43 8.36 18.90
C THR A 52 -3.30 7.12 19.12
N ALA A 53 -4.39 6.98 18.36
CA ALA A 53 -5.28 5.83 18.40
C ALA A 53 -4.61 4.52 17.95
N LEU A 54 -3.55 4.59 17.15
CA LEU A 54 -2.84 3.40 16.63
C LEU A 54 -1.95 2.71 17.67
N ARG A 55 -1.63 3.37 18.80
CA ARG A 55 -0.79 2.83 19.88
C ARG A 55 0.47 2.12 19.38
N LEU A 56 1.14 2.69 18.39
CA LEU A 56 2.33 2.11 17.77
C LEU A 56 3.55 2.26 18.68
N PRO A 57 4.49 1.30 18.66
CA PRO A 57 5.72 1.36 19.46
C PRO A 57 6.70 2.44 18.97
N PRO A 58 7.72 2.82 19.77
CA PRO A 58 8.62 3.95 19.48
C PRO A 58 9.40 3.85 18.15
N ASN A 59 9.61 2.66 17.63
CA ASN A 59 10.28 2.44 16.35
C ASN A 59 9.40 2.75 15.13
N PHE A 60 8.11 3.13 15.34
CA PHE A 60 7.16 3.58 14.32
C PHE A 60 6.99 5.09 14.38
N VAL A 61 7.32 5.79 13.32
CA VAL A 61 7.15 7.24 13.18
C VAL A 61 6.05 7.53 12.17
N VAL A 62 4.93 8.07 12.63
CA VAL A 62 3.85 8.51 11.74
C VAL A 62 4.18 9.87 11.15
N ARG A 63 4.06 10.01 9.83
CA ARG A 63 4.31 11.22 9.06
C ARG A 63 3.05 11.63 8.29
N PRO A 64 2.16 12.44 8.91
CA PRO A 64 0.96 12.94 8.22
C PRO A 64 1.34 13.84 7.04
N SER A 65 0.68 13.62 5.92
CA SER A 65 0.80 14.52 4.77
C SER A 65 0.16 15.88 5.09
N ARG A 66 0.75 16.96 4.61
CA ARG A 66 0.11 18.29 4.65
C ARG A 66 -1.03 18.38 3.63
N LEU A 67 -1.07 17.49 2.64
CA LEU A 67 -2.04 17.46 1.56
C LEU A 67 -3.18 16.46 1.89
N PRO A 68 -4.41 16.69 1.40
CA PRO A 68 -5.55 15.78 1.60
C PRO A 68 -5.45 14.55 0.67
N THR A 69 -4.49 13.68 0.95
CA THR A 69 -4.16 12.52 0.11
C THR A 69 -5.21 11.40 0.12
N ILE A 70 -6.27 11.54 0.93
CA ILE A 70 -7.47 10.71 0.79
C ILE A 70 -8.15 10.91 -0.58
N ASN A 71 -7.99 12.09 -1.19
CA ASN A 71 -8.45 12.38 -2.54
C ASN A 71 -7.47 11.78 -3.57
N PRO A 72 -7.92 10.89 -4.47
CA PRO A 72 -7.06 10.28 -5.49
C PRO A 72 -6.31 11.28 -6.37
N ARG A 73 -6.94 12.44 -6.68
CA ARG A 73 -6.30 13.48 -7.51
C ARG A 73 -5.08 14.11 -6.84
N VAL A 74 -5.01 14.06 -5.51
CA VAL A 74 -3.87 14.55 -4.71
C VAL A 74 -2.93 13.40 -4.37
N ARG A 75 -3.48 12.23 -4.04
CA ARG A 75 -2.70 11.04 -3.67
C ARG A 75 -1.84 10.54 -4.82
N ILE A 76 -2.37 10.45 -6.03
CA ILE A 76 -1.63 9.94 -7.18
C ILE A 76 -0.35 10.76 -7.46
N PRO A 77 -0.40 12.10 -7.60
CA PRO A 77 0.81 12.92 -7.71
C PRO A 77 1.73 12.77 -6.49
N TRP A 78 1.18 12.68 -5.29
CA TRP A 78 1.98 12.48 -4.09
C TRP A 78 2.77 11.16 -4.16
N GLU A 79 2.11 10.06 -4.50
CA GLU A 79 2.72 8.73 -4.63
C GLU A 79 3.79 8.68 -5.73
N GLN A 80 3.57 9.38 -6.84
CA GLN A 80 4.47 9.31 -7.98
C GLN A 80 5.65 10.30 -7.93
N LEU A 81 5.50 11.45 -7.27
CA LEU A 81 6.48 12.52 -7.27
C LEU A 81 7.10 12.75 -5.89
N LEU A 82 6.28 12.89 -4.84
CA LEU A 82 6.78 13.20 -3.49
C LEU A 82 7.30 11.96 -2.77
N ALA A 83 6.64 10.81 -2.89
CA ALA A 83 7.10 9.60 -2.23
C ALA A 83 8.55 9.23 -2.61
N PRO A 84 8.97 9.21 -3.90
CA PRO A 84 10.35 8.94 -4.25
C PRO A 84 11.36 9.89 -3.59
N LEU A 85 11.03 11.17 -3.51
CA LEU A 85 11.87 12.18 -2.86
C LEU A 85 11.98 11.92 -1.35
N LEU A 86 10.83 11.68 -0.70
CA LEU A 86 10.77 11.42 0.75
C LEU A 86 11.50 10.13 1.13
N LEU A 87 11.44 9.09 0.27
CA LEU A 87 12.16 7.84 0.47
C LEU A 87 13.68 8.06 0.44
N ARG A 88 14.17 8.86 -0.51
CA ARG A 88 15.61 9.22 -0.58
C ARG A 88 16.04 10.06 0.62
N LEU A 89 15.33 11.15 0.91
CA LEU A 89 15.65 12.04 2.02
C LEU A 89 15.56 11.34 3.38
N GLY A 90 14.57 10.46 3.53
CA GLY A 90 14.37 9.64 4.73
C GLY A 90 15.35 8.47 4.85
N ARG A 91 16.15 8.19 3.82
CA ARG A 91 17.06 7.03 3.76
C ARG A 91 16.30 5.73 4.05
N ALA A 92 15.17 5.54 3.40
CA ALA A 92 14.43 4.29 3.50
C ALA A 92 15.19 3.17 2.78
N ASP A 93 15.20 1.98 3.37
CA ASP A 93 15.80 0.77 2.77
C ASP A 93 14.78 0.03 1.91
N VAL A 94 13.50 0.07 2.31
CA VAL A 94 12.39 -0.62 1.64
C VAL A 94 11.14 0.28 1.65
N TYR A 95 10.38 0.23 0.57
CA TYR A 95 9.05 0.87 0.48
C TYR A 95 7.95 -0.18 0.38
N HIS A 96 6.89 -0.06 1.18
CA HIS A 96 5.70 -0.90 1.10
C HIS A 96 4.49 -0.09 0.60
N GLY A 97 4.05 -0.38 -0.61
CA GLY A 97 2.79 0.10 -1.17
C GLY A 97 1.64 -0.83 -0.79
N VAL A 98 0.84 -0.45 0.19
CA VAL A 98 -0.23 -1.31 0.74
C VAL A 98 -1.52 -1.34 -0.09
N LEU A 99 -1.58 -0.58 -1.19
CA LEU A 99 -2.78 -0.48 -2.04
C LEU A 99 -2.42 -0.51 -3.53
N ASN A 100 -2.10 -1.68 -4.04
CA ASN A 100 -1.95 -1.91 -5.50
C ASN A 100 -1.00 -0.94 -6.24
N VAL A 101 -0.29 -0.05 -5.53
CA VAL A 101 0.50 1.04 -6.13
C VAL A 101 1.90 1.11 -5.55
N VAL A 102 2.88 1.24 -6.44
CA VAL A 102 4.23 1.72 -6.12
C VAL A 102 4.60 2.88 -7.04
N PRO A 103 5.51 3.77 -6.66
CA PRO A 103 6.02 4.80 -7.56
C PRO A 103 6.60 4.19 -8.83
N LEU A 104 6.33 4.82 -9.98
CA LEU A 104 6.93 4.41 -11.26
C LEU A 104 8.46 4.42 -11.19
N VAL A 105 9.01 5.40 -10.50
CA VAL A 105 10.44 5.50 -10.19
C VAL A 105 10.61 5.38 -8.67
N CYS A 106 10.68 4.15 -8.17
CA CYS A 106 10.96 3.90 -6.76
C CYS A 106 12.48 3.83 -6.55
N PRO A 107 13.07 4.68 -5.69
CA PRO A 107 14.51 4.74 -5.51
C PRO A 107 15.08 3.61 -4.64
N VAL A 108 14.21 2.79 -4.05
CA VAL A 108 14.55 1.70 -3.14
C VAL A 108 13.77 0.43 -3.51
N PRO A 109 14.21 -0.76 -3.10
CA PRO A 109 13.42 -1.98 -3.21
C PRO A 109 12.02 -1.79 -2.67
N SER A 110 11.02 -2.32 -3.38
CA SER A 110 9.62 -2.14 -2.98
C SER A 110 8.88 -3.46 -2.87
N VAL A 111 7.94 -3.47 -1.93
CA VAL A 111 6.93 -4.50 -1.74
C VAL A 111 5.58 -3.87 -2.05
N VAL A 112 4.68 -4.61 -2.69
CA VAL A 112 3.31 -4.15 -2.94
C VAL A 112 2.32 -5.19 -2.48
N THR A 113 1.26 -4.77 -1.78
CA THR A 113 0.09 -5.62 -1.52
C THR A 113 -0.92 -5.43 -2.62
N ILE A 114 -1.34 -6.55 -3.25
CA ILE A 114 -2.42 -6.61 -4.24
C ILE A 114 -3.62 -7.28 -3.58
N HIS A 115 -4.70 -6.49 -3.43
CA HIS A 115 -5.93 -6.98 -2.81
C HIS A 115 -6.80 -7.77 -3.79
N ASP A 116 -6.98 -7.25 -5.00
CA ASP A 116 -7.78 -7.90 -6.04
C ASP A 116 -7.38 -7.43 -7.45
N LEU A 117 -7.86 -8.16 -8.44
CA LEU A 117 -7.78 -7.80 -9.86
C LEU A 117 -9.16 -7.44 -10.44
N SER A 118 -10.11 -6.97 -9.64
CA SER A 118 -11.48 -6.67 -10.06
C SER A 118 -11.54 -5.69 -11.24
N ALA A 119 -10.63 -4.73 -11.33
CA ALA A 119 -10.53 -3.80 -12.46
C ALA A 119 -10.21 -4.50 -13.79
N PHE A 120 -9.64 -5.72 -13.76
CA PHE A 120 -9.36 -6.56 -14.94
C PHE A 120 -10.52 -7.53 -15.19
N LEU A 121 -11.03 -8.17 -14.15
CA LEU A 121 -12.03 -9.24 -14.23
C LEU A 121 -13.44 -8.69 -14.45
N PHE A 122 -13.76 -7.56 -13.84
CA PHE A 122 -15.08 -6.93 -13.89
C PHE A 122 -15.00 -5.47 -14.36
N PRO A 123 -14.44 -5.21 -15.56
CA PRO A 123 -14.14 -3.85 -16.02
C PRO A 123 -15.38 -2.95 -16.14
N GLN A 124 -16.59 -3.53 -16.29
CA GLN A 124 -17.86 -2.84 -16.38
C GLN A 124 -18.30 -2.18 -15.06
N THR A 125 -17.79 -2.63 -13.92
CA THR A 125 -18.13 -2.07 -12.59
C THR A 125 -17.37 -0.78 -12.26
N PHE A 126 -16.36 -0.44 -13.08
CA PHE A 126 -15.51 0.72 -12.87
C PHE A 126 -15.82 1.83 -13.88
N ARG A 127 -15.74 3.08 -13.43
CA ARG A 127 -15.69 4.22 -14.35
C ARG A 127 -14.44 4.12 -15.22
N ARG A 128 -14.54 4.40 -16.53
CA ARG A 128 -13.45 4.21 -17.51
C ARG A 128 -12.09 4.76 -17.05
N VAL A 129 -12.08 6.00 -16.53
CA VAL A 129 -10.83 6.65 -16.06
C VAL A 129 -10.23 5.93 -14.86
N ASN A 130 -11.06 5.59 -13.86
CA ASN A 130 -10.59 4.86 -12.66
C ASN A 130 -10.05 3.48 -13.03
N ARG A 131 -10.75 2.77 -13.93
CA ARG A 131 -10.31 1.48 -14.45
C ARG A 131 -8.94 1.57 -15.11
N ALA A 132 -8.78 2.49 -16.06
CA ALA A 132 -7.55 2.66 -16.80
C ALA A 132 -6.36 2.95 -15.85
N TYR A 133 -6.57 3.85 -14.89
CA TYR A 133 -5.56 4.14 -13.87
C TYR A 133 -5.25 2.92 -12.99
N THR A 134 -6.27 2.23 -12.46
CA THR A 134 -6.06 1.06 -11.58
C THR A 134 -5.33 -0.05 -12.32
N GLN A 135 -5.74 -0.37 -13.54
CA GLN A 135 -5.06 -1.38 -14.36
C GLN A 135 -3.61 -0.99 -14.67
N TRP A 136 -3.35 0.28 -14.99
CA TRP A 136 -2.00 0.79 -15.20
C TRP A 136 -1.16 0.68 -13.92
N ALA A 137 -1.68 1.15 -12.80
CA ALA A 137 -0.98 1.14 -11.51
C ALA A 137 -0.61 -0.28 -11.06
N ILE A 138 -1.54 -1.24 -11.18
CA ILE A 138 -1.27 -2.65 -10.86
C ILE A 138 -0.19 -3.23 -11.80
N ARG A 139 -0.25 -2.96 -13.12
CA ARG A 139 0.79 -3.43 -14.05
C ARG A 139 2.17 -2.85 -13.70
N VAL A 140 2.24 -1.56 -13.37
CA VAL A 140 3.48 -0.91 -12.93
C VAL A 140 3.98 -1.55 -11.65
N ALA A 141 3.11 -1.72 -10.66
CA ALA A 141 3.46 -2.34 -9.38
C ALA A 141 4.00 -3.77 -9.57
N CYS A 142 3.32 -4.60 -10.36
CA CYS A 142 3.76 -5.97 -10.66
C CYS A 142 5.12 -6.03 -11.38
N ARG A 143 5.41 -5.05 -12.23
CA ARG A 143 6.72 -4.99 -12.93
C ARG A 143 7.84 -4.48 -12.04
N ARG A 144 7.56 -3.49 -11.19
CA ARG A 144 8.58 -2.73 -10.43
C ARG A 144 8.85 -3.28 -9.05
N ALA A 145 7.84 -3.81 -8.35
CA ALA A 145 8.02 -4.31 -7.01
C ALA A 145 8.97 -5.50 -6.95
N THR A 146 9.83 -5.53 -5.95
CA THR A 146 10.75 -6.65 -5.69
C THR A 146 9.98 -7.90 -5.25
N ARG A 147 8.93 -7.69 -4.43
CA ARG A 147 8.00 -8.73 -3.96
C ARG A 147 6.58 -8.23 -4.01
N ILE A 148 5.66 -9.14 -4.21
CA ILE A 148 4.22 -8.89 -4.25
C ILE A 148 3.59 -9.71 -3.15
N LEU A 149 2.80 -9.07 -2.31
CA LEU A 149 1.95 -9.73 -1.33
C LEU A 149 0.54 -9.85 -1.95
N ALA A 150 0.05 -11.07 -2.08
CA ALA A 150 -1.30 -11.35 -2.51
C ALA A 150 -2.14 -11.73 -1.29
N VAL A 151 -3.32 -11.15 -1.13
CA VAL A 151 -4.17 -11.41 0.04
C VAL A 151 -4.86 -12.78 0.02
N SER A 152 -4.72 -13.52 -1.07
CA SER A 152 -5.24 -14.88 -1.22
C SER A 152 -4.53 -15.66 -2.33
N GLU A 153 -4.67 -16.99 -2.30
CA GLU A 153 -4.21 -17.85 -3.40
C GLU A 153 -4.94 -17.55 -4.72
N ALA A 154 -6.21 -17.15 -4.65
CA ALA A 154 -6.96 -16.70 -5.81
C ALA A 154 -6.30 -15.48 -6.46
N THR A 155 -5.99 -14.44 -5.67
CA THR A 155 -5.29 -13.23 -6.15
C THR A 155 -3.91 -13.58 -6.73
N LYS A 156 -3.16 -14.48 -6.11
CA LYS A 156 -1.87 -14.97 -6.64
C LYS A 156 -2.06 -15.65 -8.00
N SER A 157 -3.02 -16.55 -8.11
CA SER A 157 -3.31 -17.26 -9.36
C SER A 157 -3.72 -16.31 -10.48
N GLU A 158 -4.50 -15.27 -10.16
CA GLU A 158 -4.90 -14.23 -11.10
C GLU A 158 -3.71 -13.37 -11.56
N LEU A 159 -2.82 -12.98 -10.64
CA LEU A 159 -1.59 -12.25 -10.97
C LEU A 159 -0.70 -13.02 -11.95
N VAL A 160 -0.52 -14.32 -11.71
CA VAL A 160 0.24 -15.19 -12.61
C VAL A 160 -0.46 -15.32 -13.97
N ARG A 161 -1.76 -15.63 -13.96
CA ARG A 161 -2.55 -15.92 -15.18
C ARG A 161 -2.73 -14.69 -16.07
N TRP A 162 -3.10 -13.54 -15.49
CA TRP A 162 -3.53 -12.36 -16.25
C TRP A 162 -2.42 -11.34 -16.49
N LEU A 163 -1.41 -11.30 -15.62
CA LEU A 163 -0.33 -10.32 -15.71
C LEU A 163 1.04 -10.94 -15.94
N GLY A 164 1.13 -12.28 -16.01
CA GLY A 164 2.38 -12.98 -16.26
C GLY A 164 3.42 -12.78 -15.16
N VAL A 165 2.97 -12.55 -13.92
CA VAL A 165 3.88 -12.38 -12.78
C VAL A 165 4.51 -13.73 -12.44
N ALA A 166 5.83 -13.74 -12.26
CA ALA A 166 6.57 -14.93 -11.84
C ALA A 166 6.11 -15.38 -10.44
N PRO A 167 5.65 -16.64 -10.25
CA PRO A 167 5.04 -17.12 -9.01
C PRO A 167 5.92 -16.96 -7.77
N GLU A 168 7.24 -17.06 -7.94
CA GLU A 168 8.25 -16.91 -6.88
C GLU A 168 8.38 -15.48 -6.37
N ARG A 169 7.85 -14.49 -7.09
CA ARG A 169 7.77 -13.09 -6.65
C ARG A 169 6.53 -12.81 -5.82
N VAL A 170 5.55 -13.73 -5.80
CA VAL A 170 4.27 -13.56 -5.11
C VAL A 170 4.22 -14.40 -3.85
N VAL A 171 4.10 -13.73 -2.72
CA VAL A 171 3.89 -14.35 -1.40
C VAL A 171 2.43 -14.13 -1.01
N VAL A 172 1.76 -15.19 -0.56
CA VAL A 172 0.38 -15.07 -0.06
C VAL A 172 0.43 -14.70 1.43
N THR A 173 -0.25 -13.59 1.76
CA THR A 173 -0.46 -13.14 3.13
C THR A 173 -1.94 -12.90 3.30
N TYR A 174 -2.64 -13.82 3.96
CA TYR A 174 -4.08 -13.74 4.12
C TYR A 174 -4.49 -12.50 4.92
N ASP A 175 -5.53 -11.83 4.45
CA ASP A 175 -6.20 -10.82 5.27
C ASP A 175 -6.89 -11.57 6.43
N ALA A 176 -6.49 -11.24 7.66
CA ALA A 176 -7.12 -11.80 8.83
C ALA A 176 -8.49 -11.16 9.02
N CYS A 177 -9.53 -11.98 9.27
CA CYS A 177 -10.79 -11.54 9.85
C CYS A 177 -10.67 -11.66 11.38
N GLU A 178 -11.04 -10.60 12.09
CA GLU A 178 -11.31 -10.66 13.52
C GLU A 178 -12.65 -11.36 13.77
#